data_8f6160f54c928901a4a9341c6af4e931
#
_entry.id   8f6160f54c928901a4a9341c6af4e931
#
_cell.length_a   1.000
_cell.length_b   1.000
_cell.length_c   1.000
_cell.angle_alpha   90.00
_cell.angle_beta   90.00
_cell.angle_gamma   90.00
#
_symmetry.space_group_name_H-M   'P 1'
#
loop_
_entity.id
_entity.type
_entity.pdbx_description
1 polymer ?
#
loop_
_entity_poly.entity_id
_entity_poly.type
_entity_poly.pdbx_seq_one_letter_code
_entity_poly.pdbx_strand_id
1 'polypeptide(L)'
;MKEKILILNGSFCEIPLIEEAQRLGYYVVTTGNAPDLIGHKYADEYIPADYSNGEAILSLVKENDIRHVISCANDFGVLTAAYVSEKLGLPGHDSFEVAKTLHLKDLFKEYTAKHGIPAPISTVFVNEEDAKEYIKTAKYPIIVKATDLTGGKGILKAENEKEAIYAIENAFSASRSKHIVIEPFITGVQQTFVSFLQNKKVVSYTGCNSYSPINPYLIQAETLPAEGLDEIARPLIAIIENIAEELSLADGVFAFQLIRNGKDFHIIEMMRRPFGNQFLQLVEDNTDFPWHTAQLYAQLGLDGSALPRIPKKRPFCGHHGIMAPRNGTVKHYEIPKEIEKHIYEKVEINPPGSEITNCMNERIAYIFYEYESLEEMNEAVKTFNERITVEMA
;
A
#
# COMPACT_ATOMS: atom_id res chain seq x y z
N MET A 1 0.04 -22.48 26.54
CA MET A 1 -0.36 -21.10 26.21
C MET A 1 -0.21 -20.94 24.70
N LYS A 2 -1.05 -20.15 24.06
CA LYS A 2 -0.88 -19.82 22.65
C LYS A 2 0.43 -19.03 22.45
N GLU A 3 1.11 -19.25 21.34
CA GLU A 3 2.30 -18.47 20.99
C GLU A 3 1.92 -17.03 20.65
N LYS A 4 2.67 -16.05 21.18
CA LYS A 4 2.41 -14.63 20.96
C LYS A 4 3.08 -14.15 19.69
N ILE A 5 2.32 -13.42 18.87
CA ILE A 5 2.83 -12.68 17.72
C ILE A 5 2.46 -11.20 17.85
N LEU A 6 3.29 -10.31 17.31
CA LEU A 6 3.03 -8.88 17.26
C LEU A 6 2.68 -8.47 15.83
N ILE A 7 1.48 -7.95 15.62
CA ILE A 7 1.12 -7.26 14.39
C ILE A 7 1.32 -5.76 14.62
N LEU A 8 2.17 -5.15 13.80
CA LEU A 8 2.45 -3.72 13.86
C LEU A 8 1.26 -2.93 13.32
N ASN A 9 0.81 -1.88 14.07
CA ASN A 9 -0.42 -1.16 13.83
C ASN A 9 -1.69 -1.97 14.18
N GLY A 10 -2.86 -1.31 14.09
CA GLY A 10 -4.18 -1.87 14.36
C GLY A 10 -5.27 -1.10 13.64
N SER A 11 -5.03 -0.71 12.38
CA SER A 11 -6.05 -0.10 11.54
C SER A 11 -7.05 -1.16 11.03
N PHE A 12 -8.05 -0.73 10.31
CA PHE A 12 -8.98 -1.64 9.63
C PHE A 12 -8.25 -2.56 8.62
N CYS A 13 -7.09 -2.17 8.12
CA CYS A 13 -6.33 -2.94 7.14
C CYS A 13 -5.69 -4.18 7.71
N GLU A 14 -5.39 -4.20 9.00
CA GLU A 14 -4.80 -5.33 9.70
C GLU A 14 -5.84 -6.36 10.18
N ILE A 15 -7.14 -6.03 10.20
CA ILE A 15 -8.20 -6.92 10.70
C ILE A 15 -8.15 -8.32 10.06
N PRO A 16 -8.09 -8.48 8.73
CA PRO A 16 -8.04 -9.81 8.13
C PRO A 16 -6.84 -10.65 8.56
N LEU A 17 -5.67 -10.01 8.77
CA LEU A 17 -4.46 -10.69 9.25
C LEU A 17 -4.58 -11.05 10.73
N ILE A 18 -5.22 -10.21 11.56
CA ILE A 18 -5.48 -10.48 12.97
C ILE A 18 -6.37 -11.72 13.11
N GLU A 19 -7.50 -11.73 12.40
CA GLU A 19 -8.46 -12.85 12.42
C GLU A 19 -7.83 -14.15 11.89
N GLU A 20 -7.06 -14.07 10.82
CA GLU A 20 -6.38 -15.24 10.26
C GLU A 20 -5.32 -15.78 11.22
N ALA A 21 -4.56 -14.92 11.89
CA ALA A 21 -3.57 -15.34 12.88
C ALA A 21 -4.23 -16.03 14.10
N GLN A 22 -5.37 -15.52 14.57
CA GLN A 22 -6.17 -16.14 15.64
C GLN A 22 -6.74 -17.49 15.18
N ARG A 23 -7.21 -17.60 13.93
CA ARG A 23 -7.69 -18.85 13.32
C ARG A 23 -6.58 -19.91 13.28
N LEU A 24 -5.33 -19.50 13.03
CA LEU A 24 -4.14 -20.37 13.06
C LEU A 24 -3.71 -20.72 14.49
N GLY A 25 -4.33 -20.14 15.51
CA GLY A 25 -4.10 -20.49 16.91
C GLY A 25 -3.12 -19.59 17.65
N TYR A 26 -2.67 -18.50 17.09
CA TYR A 26 -1.79 -17.53 17.74
C TYR A 26 -2.55 -16.64 18.75
N TYR A 27 -1.82 -16.08 19.71
CA TYR A 27 -2.26 -14.97 20.55
C TYR A 27 -1.76 -13.66 19.90
N VAL A 28 -2.66 -12.83 19.45
CA VAL A 28 -2.34 -11.66 18.66
C VAL A 28 -2.23 -10.43 19.54
N VAL A 29 -1.04 -9.84 19.57
CA VAL A 29 -0.76 -8.53 20.14
C VAL A 29 -0.70 -7.52 19.02
N THR A 30 -1.34 -6.37 19.19
CA THR A 30 -1.19 -5.22 18.29
C THR A 30 -0.52 -4.06 19.01
N THR A 31 0.13 -3.16 18.24
CA THR A 31 0.78 -1.98 18.78
C THR A 31 0.58 -0.77 17.88
N GLY A 32 0.83 0.42 18.39
CA GLY A 32 0.73 1.69 17.66
C GLY A 32 0.55 2.85 18.63
N ASN A 33 0.65 4.07 18.12
CA ASN A 33 0.45 5.31 18.88
C ASN A 33 -0.96 5.93 18.69
N ALA A 34 -1.87 5.20 18.04
CA ALA A 34 -3.26 5.60 17.81
C ALA A 34 -4.23 4.54 18.40
N PRO A 35 -4.51 4.60 19.71
CA PRO A 35 -5.25 3.55 20.43
C PRO A 35 -6.69 3.35 19.97
N ASP A 36 -7.27 4.35 19.32
CA ASP A 36 -8.67 4.31 18.87
C ASP A 36 -8.85 3.61 17.51
N LEU A 37 -7.77 3.13 16.88
CA LEU A 37 -7.88 2.38 15.63
C LEU A 37 -8.66 1.08 15.84
N ILE A 38 -9.60 0.85 14.92
CA ILE A 38 -10.60 -0.21 15.08
C ILE A 38 -9.99 -1.63 15.16
N GLY A 39 -8.89 -1.89 14.46
CA GLY A 39 -8.25 -3.20 14.42
C GLY A 39 -7.71 -3.65 15.78
N HIS A 40 -7.36 -2.74 16.70
CA HIS A 40 -6.95 -3.10 18.05
C HIS A 40 -8.03 -3.86 18.83
N LYS A 41 -9.31 -3.62 18.51
CA LYS A 41 -10.45 -4.31 19.15
C LYS A 41 -10.61 -5.75 18.72
N TYR A 42 -9.97 -6.15 17.62
CA TYR A 42 -9.98 -7.51 17.09
C TYR A 42 -8.81 -8.36 17.64
N ALA A 43 -7.76 -7.70 18.14
CA ALA A 43 -6.62 -8.39 18.74
C ALA A 43 -6.92 -8.90 20.17
N ASP A 44 -6.14 -9.88 20.64
CA ASP A 44 -6.22 -10.38 22.00
C ASP A 44 -5.66 -9.37 23.00
N GLU A 45 -4.67 -8.53 22.57
CA GLU A 45 -4.01 -7.55 23.44
C GLU A 45 -3.54 -6.34 22.59
N TYR A 46 -3.62 -5.13 23.16
CA TYR A 46 -3.01 -3.93 22.60
C TYR A 46 -1.97 -3.38 23.58
N ILE A 47 -0.75 -3.17 23.07
CA ILE A 47 0.35 -2.58 23.82
C ILE A 47 0.79 -1.31 23.08
N PRO A 48 0.60 -0.10 23.67
CA PRO A 48 0.91 1.15 23.00
C PRO A 48 2.43 1.33 22.81
N ALA A 49 2.87 1.53 21.56
CA ALA A 49 4.23 1.95 21.22
C ALA A 49 4.26 2.55 19.82
N ASP A 50 5.21 3.43 19.55
CA ASP A 50 5.43 3.93 18.18
C ASP A 50 6.13 2.86 17.34
N TYR A 51 5.37 2.21 16.46
CA TYR A 51 5.91 1.16 15.59
C TYR A 51 6.86 1.69 14.50
N SER A 52 7.03 3.00 14.33
CA SER A 52 8.09 3.55 13.49
C SER A 52 9.46 3.60 14.19
N ASN A 53 9.48 3.34 15.50
CA ASN A 53 10.70 3.28 16.33
C ASN A 53 11.13 1.82 16.55
N GLY A 54 12.10 1.34 15.76
CA GLY A 54 12.57 -0.04 15.81
C GLY A 54 13.11 -0.47 17.19
N GLU A 55 13.79 0.42 17.92
CA GLU A 55 14.31 0.10 19.27
C GLU A 55 13.19 -0.05 20.30
N ALA A 56 12.16 0.79 20.22
CA ALA A 56 10.98 0.67 21.10
C ALA A 56 10.27 -0.67 20.86
N ILE A 57 10.09 -1.08 19.60
CA ILE A 57 9.47 -2.36 19.27
C ILE A 57 10.37 -3.54 19.63
N LEU A 58 11.68 -3.44 19.45
CA LEU A 58 12.64 -4.46 19.89
C LEU A 58 12.54 -4.72 21.40
N SER A 59 12.44 -3.67 22.21
CA SER A 59 12.23 -3.77 23.66
C SER A 59 10.90 -4.42 24.01
N LEU A 60 9.81 -3.95 23.38
CA LEU A 60 8.46 -4.49 23.56
C LEU A 60 8.41 -6.00 23.28
N VAL A 61 9.01 -6.44 22.17
CA VAL A 61 9.05 -7.86 21.76
C VAL A 61 9.75 -8.72 22.83
N LYS A 62 10.90 -8.25 23.36
CA LYS A 62 11.67 -8.97 24.40
C LYS A 62 10.93 -9.04 25.73
N GLU A 63 10.33 -7.92 26.16
CA GLU A 63 9.64 -7.81 27.45
C GLU A 63 8.34 -8.64 27.52
N ASN A 64 7.70 -8.89 26.37
CA ASN A 64 6.41 -9.58 26.30
C ASN A 64 6.49 -11.02 25.77
N ASP A 65 7.69 -11.59 25.63
CA ASP A 65 7.91 -12.95 25.10
C ASP A 65 7.24 -13.20 23.74
N ILE A 66 7.30 -12.20 22.85
CA ILE A 66 6.76 -12.27 21.50
C ILE A 66 7.74 -13.00 20.60
N ARG A 67 7.24 -13.93 19.77
CA ARG A 67 8.07 -14.83 18.96
C ARG A 67 8.16 -14.42 17.50
N HIS A 68 7.18 -13.66 16.99
CA HIS A 68 7.14 -13.19 15.60
C HIS A 68 6.64 -11.76 15.54
N VAL A 69 7.16 -11.00 14.58
CA VAL A 69 6.70 -9.66 14.27
C VAL A 69 6.13 -9.66 12.86
N ILE A 70 4.90 -9.24 12.72
CA ILE A 70 4.17 -9.18 11.45
C ILE A 70 4.10 -7.71 11.00
N SER A 71 4.54 -7.44 9.77
CA SER A 71 4.47 -6.10 9.21
C SER A 71 3.02 -5.68 8.96
N CYS A 72 2.77 -4.39 9.08
CA CYS A 72 1.48 -3.79 8.77
C CYS A 72 1.39 -3.31 7.31
N ALA A 73 0.22 -2.78 6.97
CA ALA A 73 -0.05 -2.13 5.68
C ALA A 73 0.61 -0.75 5.55
N ASN A 74 1.82 -0.58 6.08
CA ASN A 74 2.54 0.69 6.15
C ASN A 74 4.06 0.46 6.03
N ASP A 75 4.77 1.32 5.30
CA ASP A 75 6.21 1.16 5.04
C ASP A 75 7.06 1.26 6.31
N PHE A 76 6.69 2.12 7.27
CA PHE A 76 7.38 2.16 8.56
C PHE A 76 7.31 0.82 9.30
N GLY A 77 6.14 0.15 9.24
CA GLY A 77 5.97 -1.17 9.83
C GLY A 77 6.84 -2.24 9.17
N VAL A 78 7.02 -2.18 7.85
CA VAL A 78 7.93 -3.11 7.14
C VAL A 78 9.37 -2.90 7.59
N LEU A 79 9.83 -1.66 7.63
CA LEU A 79 11.19 -1.33 8.06
C LEU A 79 11.44 -1.78 9.50
N THR A 80 10.47 -1.54 10.38
CA THR A 80 10.58 -1.98 11.79
C THR A 80 10.52 -3.49 11.92
N ALA A 81 9.65 -4.19 11.20
CA ALA A 81 9.58 -5.64 11.23
C ALA A 81 10.91 -6.26 10.76
N ALA A 82 11.46 -5.76 9.65
CA ALA A 82 12.76 -6.18 9.14
C ALA A 82 13.89 -5.94 10.17
N TYR A 83 13.95 -4.74 10.76
CA TYR A 83 14.93 -4.38 11.78
C TYR A 83 14.88 -5.30 13.00
N VAL A 84 13.68 -5.47 13.59
CA VAL A 84 13.51 -6.28 14.81
C VAL A 84 13.79 -7.75 14.53
N SER A 85 13.32 -8.26 13.38
CA SER A 85 13.54 -9.65 12.98
C SER A 85 15.02 -9.93 12.76
N GLU A 86 15.77 -9.04 12.10
CA GLU A 86 17.21 -9.16 11.91
C GLU A 86 17.96 -9.17 13.26
N LYS A 87 17.60 -8.25 14.19
CA LYS A 87 18.22 -8.18 15.53
C LYS A 87 17.97 -9.40 16.39
N LEU A 88 16.86 -10.09 16.21
CA LEU A 88 16.46 -11.24 17.01
C LEU A 88 16.66 -12.59 16.28
N GLY A 89 17.07 -12.58 15.02
CA GLY A 89 17.18 -13.78 14.18
C GLY A 89 15.80 -14.41 13.89
N LEU A 90 14.74 -13.62 13.80
CA LEU A 90 13.41 -14.10 13.47
C LEU A 90 13.27 -14.27 11.95
N PRO A 91 12.55 -15.29 11.48
CA PRO A 91 12.34 -15.52 10.05
C PRO A 91 11.32 -14.57 9.43
N GLY A 92 11.14 -14.69 8.11
CA GLY A 92 9.97 -14.19 7.38
C GLY A 92 10.05 -12.76 6.87
N HIS A 93 11.19 -12.09 7.04
CA HIS A 93 11.41 -10.74 6.55
C HIS A 93 12.69 -10.63 5.72
N ASP A 94 12.68 -9.69 4.78
CA ASP A 94 13.91 -9.28 4.09
C ASP A 94 14.89 -8.64 5.09
N SER A 95 16.18 -8.61 4.80
CA SER A 95 17.15 -7.89 5.65
C SER A 95 16.79 -6.41 5.73
N PHE A 96 17.19 -5.75 6.81
CA PHE A 96 16.84 -4.34 7.01
C PHE A 96 17.36 -3.43 5.88
N GLU A 97 18.57 -3.68 5.37
CA GLU A 97 19.11 -2.93 4.23
C GLU A 97 18.33 -3.17 2.95
N VAL A 98 17.89 -4.39 2.68
CA VAL A 98 17.02 -4.72 1.54
C VAL A 98 15.66 -4.03 1.68
N ALA A 99 15.06 -4.09 2.86
CA ALA A 99 13.80 -3.41 3.13
C ALA A 99 13.92 -1.88 2.87
N LYS A 100 15.01 -1.24 3.30
CA LYS A 100 15.26 0.18 2.99
C LYS A 100 15.39 0.41 1.49
N THR A 101 16.17 -0.40 0.79
CA THR A 101 16.37 -0.28 -0.67
C THR A 101 15.04 -0.31 -1.43
N LEU A 102 14.11 -1.16 -1.01
CA LEU A 102 12.83 -1.33 -1.70
C LEU A 102 11.77 -0.30 -1.30
N HIS A 103 11.80 0.22 -0.06
CA HIS A 103 10.74 1.08 0.47
C HIS A 103 11.08 2.57 0.56
N LEU A 104 12.37 2.94 0.56
CA LEU A 104 12.76 4.35 0.51
C LEU A 104 12.90 4.80 -0.95
N LYS A 105 12.18 5.86 -1.31
CA LYS A 105 12.04 6.28 -2.72
C LYS A 105 13.37 6.59 -3.40
N ASP A 106 14.29 7.23 -2.70
CA ASP A 106 15.62 7.55 -3.20
C ASP A 106 16.44 6.29 -3.49
N LEU A 107 16.50 5.36 -2.54
CA LEU A 107 17.23 4.08 -2.69
C LEU A 107 16.58 3.20 -3.77
N PHE A 108 15.24 3.14 -3.81
CA PHE A 108 14.52 2.43 -4.85
C PHE A 108 14.84 2.97 -6.25
N LYS A 109 14.86 4.30 -6.42
CA LYS A 109 15.16 4.94 -7.70
C LYS A 109 16.61 4.72 -8.13
N GLU A 110 17.55 4.76 -7.20
CA GLU A 110 18.94 4.40 -7.47
C GLU A 110 19.05 2.94 -7.91
N TYR A 111 18.38 2.03 -7.21
CA TYR A 111 18.35 0.62 -7.55
C TYR A 111 17.76 0.38 -8.95
N THR A 112 16.60 0.98 -9.27
CA THR A 112 15.98 0.82 -10.60
C THR A 112 16.85 1.35 -11.73
N ALA A 113 17.51 2.49 -11.54
CA ALA A 113 18.41 3.07 -12.54
C ALA A 113 19.64 2.18 -12.78
N LYS A 114 20.24 1.63 -11.73
CA LYS A 114 21.40 0.74 -11.79
C LYS A 114 21.10 -0.57 -12.54
N HIS A 115 19.89 -1.09 -12.38
CA HIS A 115 19.48 -2.39 -12.94
C HIS A 115 18.66 -2.28 -14.22
N GLY A 116 18.49 -1.07 -14.78
CA GLY A 116 17.72 -0.85 -16.00
C GLY A 116 16.24 -1.22 -15.89
N ILE A 117 15.68 -1.19 -14.69
CA ILE A 117 14.26 -1.43 -14.45
C ILE A 117 13.45 -0.24 -14.97
N PRO A 118 12.38 -0.44 -15.77
CA PRO A 118 11.57 0.64 -16.30
C PRO A 118 10.93 1.47 -15.18
N ALA A 119 11.51 2.63 -14.89
CA ALA A 119 11.04 3.60 -13.91
C ALA A 119 11.30 5.02 -14.43
N PRO A 120 10.57 6.05 -13.95
CA PRO A 120 10.91 7.43 -14.27
C PRO A 120 12.35 7.74 -13.84
N ILE A 121 13.09 8.44 -14.70
CA ILE A 121 14.44 8.89 -14.36
C ILE A 121 14.33 9.94 -13.25
N SER A 122 14.92 9.64 -12.11
CA SER A 122 14.80 10.45 -10.90
C SER A 122 16.14 11.11 -10.55
N THR A 123 16.06 12.34 -10.08
CA THR A 123 17.21 13.04 -9.48
C THR A 123 16.91 13.31 -8.01
N VAL A 124 17.80 12.87 -7.14
CA VAL A 124 17.69 13.06 -5.67
C VAL A 124 18.34 14.38 -5.28
N PHE A 125 17.70 15.11 -4.38
CA PHE A 125 18.23 16.35 -3.80
C PHE A 125 18.14 16.30 -2.27
N VAL A 126 19.24 16.74 -1.63
CA VAL A 126 19.36 16.91 -0.17
C VAL A 126 19.52 18.39 0.19
N ASN A 127 19.57 19.25 -0.81
CA ASN A 127 19.70 20.69 -0.69
C ASN A 127 18.64 21.36 -1.55
N GLU A 128 17.91 22.32 -0.98
CA GLU A 128 16.80 23.01 -1.64
C GLU A 128 17.28 23.91 -2.79
N GLU A 129 18.41 24.60 -2.63
CA GLU A 129 18.95 25.51 -3.65
C GLU A 129 19.44 24.73 -4.88
N ASP A 130 20.05 23.54 -4.67
CA ASP A 130 20.47 22.68 -5.78
C ASP A 130 19.25 22.18 -6.57
N ALA A 131 18.16 21.82 -5.88
CA ALA A 131 16.90 21.45 -6.51
C ALA A 131 16.28 22.62 -7.32
N LYS A 132 16.30 23.84 -6.77
CA LYS A 132 15.82 25.04 -7.45
C LYS A 132 16.68 25.41 -8.68
N GLU A 133 17.98 25.17 -8.63
CA GLU A 133 18.85 25.37 -9.80
C GLU A 133 18.56 24.34 -10.90
N TYR A 134 18.37 23.07 -10.53
CA TYR A 134 18.07 22.00 -11.48
C TYR A 134 16.80 22.25 -12.29
N ILE A 135 15.73 22.76 -11.67
CA ILE A 135 14.44 22.96 -12.35
C ILE A 135 14.45 24.06 -13.41
N LYS A 136 15.43 24.96 -13.42
CA LYS A 136 15.58 25.99 -14.46
C LYS A 136 15.79 25.38 -15.86
N THR A 137 16.33 24.16 -15.91
CA THR A 137 16.59 23.43 -17.17
C THR A 137 15.71 22.20 -17.34
N ALA A 138 14.82 21.93 -16.39
CA ALA A 138 13.94 20.76 -16.43
C ALA A 138 12.90 20.87 -17.57
N LYS A 139 12.53 19.71 -18.11
CA LYS A 139 11.41 19.60 -19.06
C LYS A 139 10.12 19.33 -18.30
N TYR A 140 9.19 20.27 -18.36
CA TYR A 140 7.89 20.17 -17.70
C TYR A 140 6.87 19.34 -18.51
N PRO A 141 5.86 18.70 -17.87
CA PRO A 141 5.62 18.70 -16.42
C PRO A 141 6.58 17.77 -15.66
N ILE A 142 6.89 18.14 -14.42
CA ILE A 142 7.66 17.33 -13.46
C ILE A 142 6.84 17.00 -12.23
N ILE A 143 7.29 16.03 -11.44
CA ILE A 143 6.72 15.69 -10.12
C ILE A 143 7.83 15.75 -9.08
N VAL A 144 7.56 16.39 -7.95
CA VAL A 144 8.46 16.49 -6.80
C VAL A 144 7.88 15.68 -5.66
N LYS A 145 8.71 14.85 -5.01
CA LYS A 145 8.27 13.93 -3.94
C LYS A 145 9.23 13.94 -2.76
N ALA A 146 8.72 14.04 -1.54
CA ALA A 146 9.47 13.67 -0.34
C ALA A 146 9.76 12.14 -0.37
N THR A 147 10.98 11.73 0.02
CA THR A 147 11.41 10.32 -0.14
C THR A 147 10.89 9.40 0.96
N ASP A 148 10.61 9.94 2.13
CA ASP A 148 10.33 9.25 3.38
C ASP A 148 8.88 9.39 3.87
N LEU A 149 7.94 9.73 2.98
CA LEU A 149 6.52 9.85 3.29
C LEU A 149 5.66 8.93 2.43
N THR A 150 4.50 8.58 2.97
CA THR A 150 3.50 7.69 2.36
C THR A 150 2.15 8.40 2.19
N GLY A 151 1.23 7.79 1.42
CA GLY A 151 -0.14 8.29 1.26
C GLY A 151 -0.23 9.63 0.54
N GLY A 152 0.65 9.91 -0.43
CA GLY A 152 0.62 11.12 -1.25
C GLY A 152 1.10 12.40 -0.56
N LYS A 153 1.59 12.31 0.69
CA LYS A 153 2.10 13.46 1.42
C LYS A 153 3.43 13.94 0.83
N GLY A 154 3.60 15.26 0.70
CA GLY A 154 4.82 15.85 0.16
C GLY A 154 5.05 15.53 -1.32
N ILE A 155 4.00 15.29 -2.09
CA ILE A 155 4.04 15.04 -3.53
C ILE A 155 3.26 16.13 -4.25
N LEU A 156 3.89 16.81 -5.22
CA LEU A 156 3.22 17.79 -6.09
C LEU A 156 3.75 17.69 -7.53
N LYS A 157 2.82 17.77 -8.49
CA LYS A 157 3.10 18.00 -9.90
C LYS A 157 3.33 19.47 -10.13
N ALA A 158 4.24 19.80 -11.04
CA ALA A 158 4.52 21.16 -11.47
C ALA A 158 4.53 21.24 -13.00
N GLU A 159 3.77 22.19 -13.54
CA GLU A 159 3.67 22.46 -14.98
C GLU A 159 4.70 23.52 -15.45
N ASN A 160 5.32 24.23 -14.51
CA ASN A 160 6.27 25.30 -14.77
C ASN A 160 7.21 25.53 -13.57
N GLU A 161 8.22 26.36 -13.75
CA GLU A 161 9.24 26.67 -12.74
C GLU A 161 8.64 27.21 -11.42
N LYS A 162 7.65 28.11 -11.51
CA LYS A 162 7.02 28.69 -10.31
C LYS A 162 6.32 27.64 -9.45
N GLU A 163 5.60 26.73 -10.08
CA GLU A 163 4.96 25.61 -9.39
C GLU A 163 6.00 24.64 -8.83
N ALA A 164 7.10 24.43 -9.56
CA ALA A 164 8.18 23.56 -9.12
C ALA A 164 8.89 24.10 -7.87
N ILE A 165 9.13 25.41 -7.77
CA ILE A 165 9.68 26.03 -6.55
C ILE A 165 8.78 25.74 -5.36
N TYR A 166 7.47 25.97 -5.50
CA TYR A 166 6.51 25.68 -4.43
C TYR A 166 6.49 24.17 -4.06
N ALA A 167 6.56 23.29 -5.06
CA ALA A 167 6.59 21.85 -4.85
C ALA A 167 7.85 21.39 -4.09
N ILE A 168 9.02 21.98 -4.40
CA ILE A 168 10.29 21.73 -3.72
C ILE A 168 10.20 22.16 -2.25
N GLU A 169 9.77 23.40 -1.98
CA GLU A 169 9.61 23.92 -0.62
C GLU A 169 8.65 23.07 0.22
N ASN A 170 7.53 22.68 -0.37
CA ASN A 170 6.56 21.78 0.27
C ASN A 170 7.17 20.41 0.59
N ALA A 171 7.86 19.78 -0.35
CA ALA A 171 8.46 18.47 -0.18
C ALA A 171 9.58 18.49 0.88
N PHE A 172 10.48 19.48 0.86
CA PHE A 172 11.52 19.64 1.89
C PHE A 172 10.93 19.94 3.27
N SER A 173 9.86 20.76 3.34
CA SER A 173 9.17 21.03 4.62
C SER A 173 8.57 19.75 5.21
N ALA A 174 7.92 18.92 4.39
CA ALA A 174 7.24 17.72 4.80
C ALA A 174 8.20 16.56 5.13
N SER A 175 9.30 16.41 4.39
CA SER A 175 10.28 15.34 4.57
C SER A 175 10.97 15.40 5.93
N ARG A 176 11.06 14.26 6.63
CA ARG A 176 11.81 14.09 7.87
C ARG A 176 13.31 14.01 7.63
N SER A 177 13.71 13.29 6.58
CA SER A 177 15.11 13.11 6.17
C SER A 177 15.69 14.30 5.41
N LYS A 178 14.83 15.23 4.96
CA LYS A 178 15.18 16.34 4.08
C LYS A 178 15.75 15.87 2.74
N HIS A 179 15.27 14.72 2.26
CA HIS A 179 15.52 14.21 0.92
C HIS A 179 14.27 14.32 0.06
N ILE A 180 14.43 14.78 -1.16
CA ILE A 180 13.38 14.81 -2.18
C ILE A 180 13.87 14.19 -3.48
N VAL A 181 12.93 13.73 -4.32
CA VAL A 181 13.19 13.34 -5.71
C VAL A 181 12.40 14.21 -6.67
N ILE A 182 13.02 14.55 -7.81
CA ILE A 182 12.38 15.23 -8.94
C ILE A 182 12.40 14.28 -10.14
N GLU A 183 11.26 14.09 -10.77
CA GLU A 183 11.04 13.14 -11.86
C GLU A 183 10.25 13.80 -13.00
N PRO A 184 10.39 13.36 -14.27
CA PRO A 184 9.41 13.64 -15.30
C PRO A 184 8.02 13.12 -14.87
N PHE A 185 6.97 13.90 -15.09
CA PHE A 185 5.61 13.41 -14.87
C PHE A 185 5.20 12.48 -16.00
N ILE A 186 4.96 11.22 -15.69
CA ILE A 186 4.54 10.21 -16.67
C ILE A 186 3.01 10.19 -16.76
N THR A 187 2.49 10.24 -17.98
CA THR A 187 1.06 10.11 -18.28
C THR A 187 0.71 8.67 -18.70
N GLY A 188 -0.46 8.21 -18.35
CA GLY A 188 -0.94 6.87 -18.68
C GLY A 188 -2.00 6.39 -17.71
N VAL A 189 -2.32 5.10 -17.76
CA VAL A 189 -3.25 4.45 -16.83
C VAL A 189 -2.49 4.01 -15.59
N GLN A 190 -2.92 4.46 -14.42
CA GLN A 190 -2.36 4.00 -13.16
C GLN A 190 -2.87 2.58 -12.87
N GLN A 191 -1.95 1.69 -12.60
CA GLN A 191 -2.24 0.29 -12.25
C GLN A 191 -1.36 -0.17 -11.08
N THR A 192 -1.86 -1.17 -10.37
CA THR A 192 -1.08 -1.92 -9.39
C THR A 192 -0.95 -3.35 -9.88
N PHE A 193 0.27 -3.86 -9.95
CA PHE A 193 0.55 -5.28 -10.15
C PHE A 193 0.95 -5.88 -8.81
N VAL A 194 0.28 -6.93 -8.39
CA VAL A 194 0.57 -7.63 -7.14
C VAL A 194 0.89 -9.09 -7.42
N SER A 195 1.91 -9.59 -6.74
CA SER A 195 2.35 -10.98 -6.83
C SER A 195 2.67 -11.54 -5.45
N PHE A 196 2.69 -12.85 -5.34
CA PHE A 196 3.19 -13.56 -4.18
C PHE A 196 4.45 -14.33 -4.57
N LEU A 197 5.53 -14.03 -3.87
CA LEU A 197 6.81 -14.73 -3.99
C LEU A 197 6.83 -15.95 -3.06
N GLN A 198 7.27 -17.07 -3.60
CA GLN A 198 7.60 -18.27 -2.84
C GLN A 198 8.86 -18.89 -3.43
N ASN A 199 9.87 -19.09 -2.60
CA ASN A 199 11.18 -19.56 -3.04
C ASN A 199 11.71 -18.74 -4.24
N LYS A 200 11.59 -17.41 -4.17
CA LYS A 200 12.01 -16.43 -5.19
C LYS A 200 11.28 -16.54 -6.54
N LYS A 201 10.18 -17.28 -6.61
CA LYS A 201 9.33 -17.42 -7.79
C LYS A 201 7.94 -16.85 -7.53
N VAL A 202 7.37 -16.25 -8.55
CA VAL A 202 5.99 -15.76 -8.50
C VAL A 202 5.04 -16.94 -8.67
N VAL A 203 4.29 -17.26 -7.60
CA VAL A 203 3.35 -18.40 -7.57
C VAL A 203 1.90 -17.99 -7.77
N SER A 204 1.59 -16.72 -7.56
CA SER A 204 0.29 -16.11 -7.86
C SER A 204 0.46 -14.63 -8.17
N TYR A 205 -0.40 -14.09 -9.02
CA TYR A 205 -0.42 -12.66 -9.33
C TYR A 205 -1.79 -12.21 -9.83
N THR A 206 -2.05 -10.92 -9.73
CA THR A 206 -3.11 -10.20 -10.43
C THR A 206 -2.72 -8.72 -10.58
N GLY A 207 -3.60 -7.92 -11.17
CA GLY A 207 -3.41 -6.48 -11.25
C GLY A 207 -4.74 -5.76 -11.19
N CYS A 208 -4.73 -4.49 -10.82
CA CYS A 208 -5.90 -3.63 -10.82
C CYS A 208 -5.68 -2.34 -11.61
N ASN A 209 -6.77 -1.76 -12.11
CA ASN A 209 -6.78 -0.35 -12.48
C ASN A 209 -7.00 0.47 -11.21
N SER A 210 -6.20 1.52 -11.03
CA SER A 210 -6.22 2.37 -9.83
C SER A 210 -6.74 3.76 -10.17
N TYR A 211 -7.64 4.28 -9.35
CA TYR A 211 -8.31 5.57 -9.57
C TYR A 211 -8.07 6.50 -8.38
N SER A 212 -7.68 7.74 -8.68
CA SER A 212 -7.34 8.79 -7.71
C SER A 212 -8.00 10.13 -8.06
N PRO A 213 -9.35 10.18 -8.16
CA PRO A 213 -10.05 11.35 -8.69
C PRO A 213 -10.09 12.56 -7.74
N ILE A 214 -10.01 12.36 -6.41
CA ILE A 214 -10.06 13.46 -5.42
C ILE A 214 -8.64 13.92 -5.09
N ASN A 215 -7.79 13.02 -4.63
CA ASN A 215 -6.38 13.29 -4.39
C ASN A 215 -5.56 12.51 -5.42
N PRO A 216 -4.92 13.17 -6.41
CA PRO A 216 -4.20 12.49 -7.49
C PRO A 216 -3.05 11.56 -7.04
N TYR A 217 -2.64 11.68 -5.78
CA TYR A 217 -1.51 10.93 -5.21
C TYR A 217 -1.96 9.86 -4.20
N LEU A 218 -3.27 9.63 -4.08
CA LEU A 218 -3.84 8.68 -3.13
C LEU A 218 -4.91 7.83 -3.80
N ILE A 219 -4.63 6.55 -3.99
CA ILE A 219 -5.60 5.63 -4.60
C ILE A 219 -6.87 5.60 -3.76
N GLN A 220 -8.00 5.90 -4.41
CA GLN A 220 -9.32 5.92 -3.81
C GLN A 220 -10.13 4.69 -4.17
N ALA A 221 -10.00 4.20 -5.41
CA ALA A 221 -10.73 3.04 -5.90
C ALA A 221 -9.84 2.16 -6.77
N GLU A 222 -10.15 0.88 -6.80
CA GLU A 222 -9.46 -0.11 -7.62
C GLU A 222 -10.46 -1.09 -8.22
N THR A 223 -10.19 -1.55 -9.45
CA THR A 223 -10.99 -2.58 -10.14
C THR A 223 -10.08 -3.70 -10.66
N LEU A 224 -10.47 -4.95 -10.42
CA LEU A 224 -9.74 -6.15 -10.82
C LEU A 224 -10.57 -6.99 -11.83
N PRO A 225 -9.90 -7.60 -12.83
CA PRO A 225 -8.47 -7.49 -13.14
C PRO A 225 -8.11 -6.17 -13.83
N ALA A 226 -6.81 -5.84 -13.89
CA ALA A 226 -6.33 -4.69 -14.66
C ALA A 226 -6.56 -4.89 -16.16
N GLU A 227 -6.92 -3.81 -16.86
CA GLU A 227 -6.96 -3.83 -18.32
C GLU A 227 -5.57 -4.08 -18.90
N GLY A 228 -5.47 -5.01 -19.87
CA GLY A 228 -4.21 -5.35 -20.55
C GLY A 228 -3.15 -5.98 -19.64
N LEU A 229 -3.56 -6.58 -18.51
CA LEU A 229 -2.66 -7.27 -17.59
C LEU A 229 -1.77 -8.31 -18.29
N ASP A 230 -2.35 -9.11 -19.19
CA ASP A 230 -1.63 -10.18 -19.90
C ASP A 230 -0.48 -9.65 -20.77
N GLU A 231 -0.55 -8.39 -21.22
CA GLU A 231 0.48 -7.77 -22.05
C GLU A 231 1.75 -7.43 -21.27
N ILE A 232 1.60 -7.13 -19.97
CA ILE A 232 2.69 -6.64 -19.09
C ILE A 232 3.06 -7.62 -17.96
N ALA A 233 2.24 -8.64 -17.69
CA ALA A 233 2.48 -9.55 -16.56
C ALA A 233 3.82 -10.29 -16.67
N ARG A 234 4.13 -10.86 -17.85
CA ARG A 234 5.37 -11.63 -18.03
C ARG A 234 6.65 -10.81 -17.79
N PRO A 235 6.83 -9.60 -18.36
CA PRO A 235 8.00 -8.77 -18.03
C PRO A 235 8.04 -8.34 -16.57
N LEU A 236 6.89 -8.03 -15.93
CA LEU A 236 6.85 -7.67 -14.51
C LEU A 236 7.26 -8.84 -13.61
N ILE A 237 6.78 -10.05 -13.90
CA ILE A 237 7.18 -11.28 -13.19
C ILE A 237 8.70 -11.49 -13.31
N ALA A 238 9.27 -11.35 -14.51
CA ALA A 238 10.71 -11.51 -14.70
C ALA A 238 11.53 -10.48 -13.90
N ILE A 239 11.07 -9.23 -13.84
CA ILE A 239 11.70 -8.19 -13.00
C ILE A 239 11.65 -8.59 -11.52
N ILE A 240 10.48 -9.03 -11.02
CA ILE A 240 10.29 -9.43 -9.63
C ILE A 240 11.19 -10.61 -9.26
N GLU A 241 11.22 -11.64 -10.08
CA GLU A 241 12.04 -12.83 -9.82
C GLU A 241 13.54 -12.51 -9.84
N ASN A 242 13.99 -11.62 -10.75
CA ASN A 242 15.38 -11.16 -10.78
C ASN A 242 15.75 -10.38 -9.51
N ILE A 243 14.89 -9.48 -9.05
CA ILE A 243 15.07 -8.75 -7.79
C ILE A 243 15.11 -9.74 -6.62
N ALA A 244 14.22 -10.73 -6.61
CA ALA A 244 14.14 -11.72 -5.54
C ALA A 244 15.40 -12.59 -5.45
N GLU A 245 15.98 -12.98 -6.58
CA GLU A 245 17.25 -13.71 -6.63
C GLU A 245 18.42 -12.85 -6.18
N GLU A 246 18.53 -11.63 -6.72
CA GLU A 246 19.66 -10.74 -6.43
C GLU A 246 19.70 -10.30 -4.98
N LEU A 247 18.57 -9.86 -4.44
CA LEU A 247 18.47 -9.36 -3.07
C LEU A 247 18.18 -10.46 -2.04
N SER A 248 18.07 -11.72 -2.48
CA SER A 248 17.73 -12.87 -1.63
C SER A 248 16.46 -12.65 -0.81
N LEU A 249 15.39 -12.18 -1.48
CA LEU A 249 14.15 -11.84 -0.81
C LEU A 249 13.50 -13.03 -0.12
N ALA A 250 12.90 -12.76 1.04
CA ALA A 250 11.99 -13.67 1.72
C ALA A 250 10.70 -13.88 0.93
N ASP A 251 9.97 -14.94 1.23
CA ASP A 251 8.63 -15.18 0.69
C ASP A 251 7.67 -14.06 1.10
N GLY A 252 6.57 -13.88 0.38
CA GLY A 252 5.52 -12.93 0.69
C GLY A 252 5.08 -12.05 -0.49
N VAL A 253 4.23 -11.09 -0.17
CA VAL A 253 3.68 -10.15 -1.14
C VAL A 253 4.79 -9.30 -1.76
N PHE A 254 4.71 -9.12 -3.08
CA PHE A 254 5.52 -8.19 -3.86
C PHE A 254 4.62 -7.45 -4.84
N ALA A 255 4.64 -6.14 -4.80
CA ALA A 255 3.78 -5.34 -5.65
C ALA A 255 4.50 -4.14 -6.28
N PHE A 256 4.04 -3.76 -7.47
CA PHE A 256 4.41 -2.53 -8.15
C PHE A 256 3.20 -1.62 -8.32
N GLN A 257 3.34 -0.34 -7.99
CA GLN A 257 2.52 0.70 -8.61
C GLN A 257 3.20 1.16 -9.90
N LEU A 258 2.44 1.27 -10.97
CA LEU A 258 2.98 1.61 -12.27
C LEU A 258 2.04 2.52 -13.07
N ILE A 259 2.60 3.25 -14.03
CA ILE A 259 1.86 3.95 -15.07
C ILE A 259 2.05 3.17 -16.37
N ARG A 260 0.94 2.70 -16.95
CA ARG A 260 0.94 1.95 -18.22
C ARG A 260 0.53 2.85 -19.39
N ASN A 261 1.24 2.69 -20.50
CA ASN A 261 0.88 3.31 -21.77
C ASN A 261 1.01 2.26 -22.90
N GLY A 262 -0.11 1.62 -23.24
CA GLY A 262 -0.10 0.47 -24.14
C GLY A 262 0.65 -0.73 -23.53
N LYS A 263 1.71 -1.17 -24.18
CA LYS A 263 2.61 -2.25 -23.69
C LYS A 263 3.77 -1.74 -22.85
N ASP A 264 4.01 -0.43 -22.88
CA ASP A 264 5.05 0.20 -22.09
C ASP A 264 4.52 0.51 -20.67
N PHE A 265 5.40 0.44 -19.69
CA PHE A 265 5.08 0.77 -18.31
C PHE A 265 6.28 1.39 -17.60
N HIS A 266 5.99 2.19 -16.57
CA HIS A 266 6.99 2.78 -15.67
C HIS A 266 6.60 2.47 -14.24
N ILE A 267 7.47 1.76 -13.52
CA ILE A 267 7.28 1.43 -12.11
C ILE A 267 7.54 2.68 -11.28
N ILE A 268 6.53 3.12 -10.53
CA ILE A 268 6.61 4.33 -9.70
C ILE A 268 7.06 3.99 -8.29
N GLU A 269 6.55 2.89 -7.75
CA GLU A 269 6.78 2.45 -6.38
C GLU A 269 6.74 0.92 -6.29
N MET A 270 7.44 0.38 -5.31
CA MET A 270 7.54 -1.04 -5.02
C MET A 270 7.16 -1.26 -3.55
N MET A 271 6.49 -2.37 -3.27
CA MET A 271 6.03 -2.68 -1.91
C MET A 271 6.18 -4.16 -1.61
N ARG A 272 6.65 -4.45 -0.39
CA ARG A 272 6.81 -5.81 0.17
C ARG A 272 5.86 -6.02 1.36
N ARG A 273 4.62 -5.51 1.28
CA ARG A 273 3.65 -5.48 2.37
C ARG A 273 2.21 -5.54 1.88
N PRO A 274 1.25 -5.89 2.75
CA PRO A 274 -0.16 -5.65 2.49
C PRO A 274 -0.46 -4.16 2.22
N PHE A 275 -1.58 -3.88 1.58
CA PHE A 275 -1.96 -2.53 1.19
C PHE A 275 -2.85 -1.87 2.24
N GLY A 276 -2.71 -0.55 2.38
CA GLY A 276 -3.43 0.25 3.36
C GLY A 276 -4.91 0.54 3.06
N ASN A 277 -5.55 -0.26 2.21
CA ASN A 277 -6.94 -0.11 1.78
C ASN A 277 -7.67 -1.47 1.69
N GLN A 278 -7.18 -2.48 2.39
CA GLN A 278 -7.64 -3.88 2.31
C GLN A 278 -7.59 -4.48 0.88
N PHE A 279 -6.73 -3.99 0.02
CA PHE A 279 -6.59 -4.50 -1.34
C PHE A 279 -6.28 -6.01 -1.39
N LEU A 280 -5.59 -6.54 -0.37
CA LEU A 280 -5.28 -7.97 -0.30
C LEU A 280 -6.56 -8.84 -0.24
N GLN A 281 -7.65 -8.32 0.34
CA GLN A 281 -8.96 -8.98 0.32
C GLN A 281 -9.52 -9.09 -1.11
N LEU A 282 -9.45 -8.00 -1.87
CA LEU A 282 -9.86 -8.01 -3.29
C LEU A 282 -9.04 -8.99 -4.11
N VAL A 283 -7.73 -9.03 -3.88
CA VAL A 283 -6.81 -9.93 -4.56
C VAL A 283 -7.15 -11.39 -4.27
N GLU A 284 -7.46 -11.71 -3.01
CA GLU A 284 -7.90 -13.05 -2.61
C GLU A 284 -9.24 -13.42 -3.25
N ASP A 285 -10.20 -12.50 -3.28
CA ASP A 285 -11.49 -12.72 -3.93
C ASP A 285 -11.37 -12.90 -5.45
N ASN A 286 -10.39 -12.22 -6.08
CA ASN A 286 -10.18 -12.26 -7.54
C ASN A 286 -9.32 -13.41 -8.02
N THR A 287 -8.59 -14.10 -7.14
CA THR A 287 -7.67 -15.19 -7.51
C THR A 287 -8.06 -16.51 -6.84
N ASP A 288 -7.33 -17.56 -7.14
CA ASP A 288 -7.47 -18.89 -6.50
C ASP A 288 -6.43 -19.13 -5.38
N PHE A 289 -5.80 -18.06 -4.87
CA PHE A 289 -4.68 -18.16 -3.94
C PHE A 289 -5.07 -17.59 -2.55
N PRO A 290 -4.73 -18.28 -1.43
CA PRO A 290 -5.07 -17.86 -0.07
C PRO A 290 -4.08 -16.80 0.44
N TRP A 291 -4.22 -15.55 -0.01
CA TRP A 291 -3.24 -14.50 0.20
C TRP A 291 -2.98 -14.15 1.66
N HIS A 292 -4.03 -14.10 2.51
CA HIS A 292 -3.87 -13.77 3.93
C HIS A 292 -3.13 -14.88 4.67
N THR A 293 -3.52 -16.14 4.43
CA THR A 293 -2.82 -17.30 5.02
C THR A 293 -1.38 -17.37 4.55
N ALA A 294 -1.15 -17.22 3.24
CA ALA A 294 0.19 -17.29 2.67
C ALA A 294 1.10 -16.17 3.20
N GLN A 295 0.57 -14.94 3.34
CA GLN A 295 1.32 -13.81 3.89
C GLN A 295 1.72 -14.05 5.35
N LEU A 296 0.82 -14.61 6.17
CA LEU A 296 1.17 -14.98 7.55
C LEU A 296 2.20 -16.09 7.60
N TYR A 297 2.02 -17.15 6.79
CA TYR A 297 3.01 -18.22 6.70
C TYR A 297 4.40 -17.69 6.36
N ALA A 298 4.47 -16.82 5.34
CA ALA A 298 5.74 -16.20 4.95
C ALA A 298 6.37 -15.42 6.12
N GLN A 299 5.63 -14.55 6.78
CA GLN A 299 6.16 -13.71 7.87
C GLN A 299 6.42 -14.47 9.17
N LEU A 300 5.78 -15.62 9.35
CA LEU A 300 6.07 -16.55 10.44
C LEU A 300 7.26 -17.49 10.11
N GLY A 301 7.78 -17.43 8.88
CA GLY A 301 8.82 -18.36 8.41
C GLY A 301 8.35 -19.80 8.24
N LEU A 302 7.05 -19.99 8.02
CA LEU A 302 6.44 -21.30 7.77
C LEU A 302 6.47 -21.63 6.27
N ASP A 303 6.59 -22.92 5.95
CA ASP A 303 6.50 -23.39 4.57
C ASP A 303 5.05 -23.31 4.05
N GLY A 304 4.79 -22.35 3.16
CA GLY A 304 3.51 -22.15 2.48
C GLY A 304 3.35 -22.98 1.18
N SER A 305 4.33 -23.78 0.78
CA SER A 305 4.31 -24.48 -0.53
C SER A 305 3.17 -25.49 -0.69
N ALA A 306 2.66 -26.01 0.42
CA ALA A 306 1.57 -26.96 0.46
C ALA A 306 0.18 -26.30 0.73
N LEU A 307 0.09 -24.98 0.78
CA LEU A 307 -1.19 -24.31 0.98
C LEU A 307 -2.15 -24.64 -0.16
N PRO A 308 -3.39 -25.06 0.17
CA PRO A 308 -4.35 -25.41 -0.86
C PRO A 308 -4.81 -24.16 -1.63
N ARG A 309 -5.05 -24.34 -2.93
CA ARG A 309 -5.75 -23.31 -3.70
C ARG A 309 -7.19 -23.18 -3.21
N ILE A 310 -7.71 -21.98 -3.25
CA ILE A 310 -9.09 -21.65 -2.89
C ILE A 310 -9.92 -21.37 -4.15
N PRO A 311 -11.24 -21.53 -4.12
CA PRO A 311 -12.07 -21.14 -5.26
C PRO A 311 -11.99 -19.62 -5.48
N LYS A 312 -11.79 -19.20 -6.74
CA LYS A 312 -11.95 -17.80 -7.14
C LYS A 312 -13.40 -17.38 -6.91
N LYS A 313 -13.60 -16.36 -6.07
CA LYS A 313 -14.95 -15.93 -5.65
C LYS A 313 -15.58 -14.95 -6.65
N ARG A 314 -14.77 -13.95 -7.08
CA ARG A 314 -15.26 -12.79 -7.85
C ARG A 314 -14.35 -12.49 -9.03
N PRO A 315 -14.78 -12.79 -10.29
CA PRO A 315 -13.98 -12.52 -11.49
C PRO A 315 -13.75 -11.02 -11.75
N PHE A 316 -14.76 -10.19 -11.45
CA PHE A 316 -14.74 -8.73 -11.64
C PHE A 316 -15.19 -8.08 -10.35
N CYS A 317 -14.26 -7.59 -9.58
CA CYS A 317 -14.51 -6.95 -8.28
C CYS A 317 -13.66 -5.70 -8.11
N GLY A 318 -14.09 -4.84 -7.21
CA GLY A 318 -13.40 -3.62 -6.90
C GLY A 318 -13.74 -3.10 -5.52
N HIS A 319 -13.03 -2.07 -5.13
CA HIS A 319 -13.42 -1.29 -3.97
C HIS A 319 -13.39 0.21 -4.25
N HIS A 320 -14.10 0.98 -3.42
CA HIS A 320 -14.13 2.43 -3.50
C HIS A 320 -14.17 3.03 -2.10
N GLY A 321 -13.24 3.95 -1.82
CA GLY A 321 -13.24 4.73 -0.58
C GLY A 321 -14.18 5.94 -0.70
N ILE A 322 -15.23 5.96 0.11
CA ILE A 322 -16.14 7.11 0.22
C ILE A 322 -15.42 8.22 0.99
N MET A 323 -15.29 9.40 0.39
CA MET A 323 -14.58 10.54 0.95
C MET A 323 -15.51 11.71 1.22
N ALA A 324 -15.19 12.51 2.25
CA ALA A 324 -15.91 13.73 2.56
C ALA A 324 -15.56 14.84 1.55
N PRO A 325 -16.55 15.67 1.14
CA PRO A 325 -16.31 16.79 0.21
C PRO A 325 -15.53 17.95 0.86
N ARG A 326 -15.48 18.02 2.20
CA ARG A 326 -14.78 19.02 2.99
C ARG A 326 -14.48 18.49 4.39
N ASN A 327 -13.63 19.17 5.15
CA ASN A 327 -13.43 18.90 6.58
C ASN A 327 -14.70 19.24 7.37
N GLY A 328 -14.92 18.55 8.50
CA GLY A 328 -16.07 18.73 9.38
C GLY A 328 -16.63 17.40 9.88
N THR A 329 -17.76 17.44 10.55
CA THR A 329 -18.40 16.25 11.10
C THR A 329 -19.29 15.58 10.03
N VAL A 330 -19.12 14.27 9.84
CA VAL A 330 -19.97 13.46 8.95
C VAL A 330 -21.37 13.38 9.55
N LYS A 331 -22.40 13.86 8.85
CA LYS A 331 -23.80 13.68 9.27
C LYS A 331 -24.40 12.40 8.74
N HIS A 332 -24.27 12.21 7.45
CA HIS A 332 -24.86 11.09 6.72
C HIS A 332 -24.14 10.89 5.39
N TYR A 333 -24.20 9.68 4.84
CA TYR A 333 -23.87 9.42 3.44
C TYR A 333 -24.90 8.44 2.85
N GLU A 334 -25.18 8.59 1.57
CA GLU A 334 -26.16 7.77 0.86
C GLU A 334 -25.52 7.14 -0.38
N ILE A 335 -25.71 5.84 -0.52
CA ILE A 335 -25.29 5.06 -1.67
C ILE A 335 -26.54 4.76 -2.50
N PRO A 336 -26.62 5.17 -3.77
CA PRO A 336 -27.76 4.86 -4.63
C PRO A 336 -27.97 3.35 -4.77
N LYS A 337 -29.25 2.92 -4.85
CA LYS A 337 -29.62 1.51 -4.96
C LYS A 337 -28.99 0.79 -6.15
N GLU A 338 -28.72 1.51 -7.24
CA GLU A 338 -28.05 0.99 -8.44
C GLU A 338 -26.58 0.65 -8.18
N ILE A 339 -25.94 1.27 -7.19
CA ILE A 339 -24.60 0.92 -6.72
C ILE A 339 -24.69 -0.12 -5.60
N GLU A 340 -25.61 0.10 -4.65
CA GLU A 340 -25.80 -0.74 -3.46
C GLU A 340 -26.02 -2.22 -3.80
N LYS A 341 -26.78 -2.52 -4.87
CA LYS A 341 -27.04 -3.90 -5.32
C LYS A 341 -25.80 -4.69 -5.72
N HIS A 342 -24.70 -4.02 -6.03
CA HIS A 342 -23.42 -4.64 -6.38
C HIS A 342 -22.48 -4.80 -5.18
N ILE A 343 -22.80 -4.16 -4.03
CA ILE A 343 -21.94 -4.17 -2.85
C ILE A 343 -22.13 -5.49 -2.11
N TYR A 344 -21.01 -6.20 -1.87
CA TYR A 344 -21.01 -7.41 -1.07
C TYR A 344 -20.42 -7.21 0.34
N GLU A 345 -19.63 -6.12 0.53
CA GLU A 345 -19.03 -5.79 1.82
C GLU A 345 -18.88 -4.27 1.98
N LYS A 346 -19.03 -3.79 3.21
CA LYS A 346 -18.81 -2.39 3.58
C LYS A 346 -18.04 -2.32 4.89
N VAL A 347 -16.95 -1.56 4.88
CA VAL A 347 -16.11 -1.31 6.06
C VAL A 347 -16.22 0.16 6.44
N GLU A 348 -16.85 0.46 7.56
CA GLU A 348 -16.94 1.81 8.09
C GLU A 348 -15.67 2.18 8.85
N ILE A 349 -15.08 3.33 8.51
CA ILE A 349 -13.84 3.83 9.11
C ILE A 349 -14.16 5.05 9.99
N ASN A 350 -14.84 6.03 9.41
CA ASN A 350 -15.30 7.24 10.06
C ASN A 350 -16.83 7.36 9.90
N PRO A 351 -17.63 6.62 10.71
CA PRO A 351 -19.08 6.60 10.58
C PRO A 351 -19.70 7.97 10.88
N PRO A 352 -21.02 8.16 10.62
CA PRO A 352 -21.73 9.37 11.01
C PRO A 352 -21.47 9.75 12.47
N GLY A 353 -21.17 11.03 12.69
CA GLY A 353 -20.71 11.58 13.96
C GLY A 353 -19.19 11.74 14.07
N SER A 354 -18.40 11.14 13.22
CA SER A 354 -16.94 11.31 13.19
C SER A 354 -16.54 12.65 12.60
N GLU A 355 -15.43 13.20 13.07
CA GLU A 355 -14.81 14.41 12.53
C GLU A 355 -13.76 14.04 11.46
N ILE A 356 -13.88 14.62 10.29
CA ILE A 356 -12.90 14.55 9.20
C ILE A 356 -12.03 15.80 9.27
N THR A 357 -10.74 15.63 9.56
CA THR A 357 -9.77 16.72 9.66
C THR A 357 -8.99 16.93 8.37
N ASN A 358 -8.91 15.90 7.54
CA ASN A 358 -8.26 15.95 6.23
C ASN A 358 -9.06 15.18 5.18
N CYS A 359 -10.03 15.85 4.56
CA CYS A 359 -10.91 15.27 3.54
C CYS A 359 -10.19 14.76 2.28
N MET A 360 -8.93 15.21 2.04
CA MET A 360 -8.11 14.71 0.92
C MET A 360 -7.50 13.33 1.19
N ASN A 361 -7.48 12.88 2.45
CA ASN A 361 -6.80 11.65 2.85
C ASN A 361 -7.68 10.68 3.65
N GLU A 362 -8.69 11.18 4.36
CA GLU A 362 -9.54 10.36 5.22
C GLU A 362 -10.77 9.83 4.48
N ARG A 363 -11.09 8.55 4.73
CA ARG A 363 -12.27 7.88 4.17
C ARG A 363 -13.33 7.73 5.24
N ILE A 364 -14.60 7.86 4.83
CA ILE A 364 -15.78 7.56 5.66
C ILE A 364 -15.96 6.06 5.74
N ALA A 365 -15.93 5.39 4.58
CA ALA A 365 -16.07 3.94 4.47
C ALA A 365 -15.36 3.44 3.20
N TYR A 366 -15.07 2.15 3.16
CA TYR A 366 -14.83 1.42 1.91
C TYR A 366 -16.04 0.57 1.59
N ILE A 367 -16.45 0.56 0.31
CA ILE A 367 -17.40 -0.38 -0.27
C ILE A 367 -16.65 -1.32 -1.20
N PHE A 368 -16.95 -2.62 -1.08
CA PHE A 368 -16.44 -3.68 -1.95
C PHE A 368 -17.59 -4.15 -2.82
N TYR A 369 -17.37 -4.22 -4.13
CA TYR A 369 -18.41 -4.50 -5.10
C TYR A 369 -17.96 -5.48 -6.17
N GLU A 370 -18.95 -6.12 -6.83
CA GLU A 370 -18.76 -7.02 -7.96
C GLU A 370 -19.73 -6.68 -9.10
N TYR A 371 -19.31 -6.98 -10.32
CA TYR A 371 -20.07 -6.75 -11.53
C TYR A 371 -20.01 -7.98 -12.45
N GLU A 372 -20.92 -8.05 -13.43
CA GLU A 372 -20.94 -9.14 -14.40
C GLU A 372 -19.83 -9.03 -15.47
N SER A 373 -19.30 -7.83 -15.70
CA SER A 373 -18.21 -7.59 -16.65
C SER A 373 -17.24 -6.51 -16.17
N LEU A 374 -16.01 -6.59 -16.68
CA LEU A 374 -14.95 -5.60 -16.42
C LEU A 374 -15.33 -4.22 -17.01
N GLU A 375 -15.94 -4.20 -18.19
CA GLU A 375 -16.36 -2.95 -18.86
C GLU A 375 -17.41 -2.21 -18.04
N GLU A 376 -18.48 -2.90 -17.62
CA GLU A 376 -19.54 -2.31 -16.78
C GLU A 376 -18.94 -1.76 -15.47
N MET A 377 -18.09 -2.51 -14.81
CA MET A 377 -17.44 -2.11 -13.57
C MET A 377 -16.58 -0.87 -13.75
N ASN A 378 -15.73 -0.85 -14.78
CA ASN A 378 -14.82 0.28 -15.05
C ASN A 378 -15.57 1.56 -15.43
N GLU A 379 -16.73 1.46 -16.10
CA GLU A 379 -17.57 2.64 -16.35
C GLU A 379 -18.33 3.10 -15.09
N ALA A 380 -18.82 2.15 -14.29
CA ALA A 380 -19.56 2.49 -13.08
C ALA A 380 -18.68 3.23 -12.05
N VAL A 381 -17.47 2.75 -11.79
CA VAL A 381 -16.58 3.33 -10.76
C VAL A 381 -16.22 4.79 -11.02
N LYS A 382 -16.15 5.20 -12.28
CA LYS A 382 -15.88 6.60 -12.67
C LYS A 382 -16.94 7.57 -12.17
N THR A 383 -18.16 7.09 -11.94
CA THR A 383 -19.32 7.91 -11.54
C THR A 383 -19.59 7.89 -10.04
N PHE A 384 -18.90 7.05 -9.24
CA PHE A 384 -19.22 6.85 -7.83
C PHE A 384 -19.11 8.12 -7.00
N ASN A 385 -18.09 8.94 -7.22
CA ASN A 385 -17.92 10.21 -6.49
C ASN A 385 -19.02 11.26 -6.79
N GLU A 386 -19.67 11.17 -7.95
CA GLU A 386 -20.76 12.06 -8.33
C GLU A 386 -22.11 11.58 -7.80
N ARG A 387 -22.24 10.26 -7.62
CA ARG A 387 -23.50 9.59 -7.29
C ARG A 387 -23.66 9.28 -5.80
N ILE A 388 -22.56 8.96 -5.12
CA ILE A 388 -22.54 8.76 -3.67
C ILE A 388 -22.51 10.13 -3.01
N THR A 389 -23.52 10.43 -2.22
CA THR A 389 -23.64 11.74 -1.56
C THR A 389 -23.19 11.69 -0.11
N VAL A 390 -22.51 12.74 0.34
CA VAL A 390 -22.04 12.89 1.73
C VAL A 390 -22.50 14.24 2.26
N GLU A 391 -23.24 14.21 3.35
CA GLU A 391 -23.68 15.41 4.08
C GLU A 391 -22.74 15.66 5.29
N MET A 392 -22.21 16.87 5.37
CA MET A 392 -21.34 17.33 6.45
C MET A 392 -22.04 18.37 7.33
N ALA A 393 -21.74 18.39 8.64
CA ALA A 393 -22.18 19.44 9.55
C ALA A 393 -21.43 20.76 9.31
#